data_dd697adb0e6a3377c9cd31de88664689
#
_entry.id   dd697adb0e6a3377c9cd31de88664689
#
_cell.length_a   1.000
_cell.length_b   1.000
_cell.length_c   1.000
_cell.angle_alpha   90.00
_cell.angle_beta   90.00
_cell.angle_gamma   90.00
#
_symmetry.space_group_name_H-M   'P 1'
#
loop_
_entity.id
_entity.type
_entity.pdbx_description
1 polymer ?
#
loop_
_entity_poly.entity_id
_entity_poly.type
_entity_poly.pdbx_seq_one_letter_code
_entity_poly.pdbx_strand_id
1 'polypeptide(L)'
;IIGFIWSLIWGVALSFCKFTTVQNVTCVGLGNYAKIWLDDTFTHAFWFTAVFTVVSTVLINVLAFGIALLLTRGIRGTNIFRTTFFMPNLIGGIILGYIWQILLTGVLSALEKPLLSLNATYGFLCLVILMCWQQIGYMMIIYIAGLQNVPLDLIEAAKIDGANAKQILFKIKIPMVMPSITICTFLTLTNSFKLFDQNLSLTGGEPAKQTMMLAYNIYDTFYARSGPQWKGIGQAKAVVFFLFVVVISLIQLQATRSKEVQQ
;
A
#
# COMPACT_ATOMS: atom_id res chain seq x y z
N ILE A 1 12.71 -4.11 21.25
CA ILE A 1 11.39 -4.42 21.85
C ILE A 1 10.98 -3.29 22.79
N ILE A 2 11.81 -2.92 23.80
CA ILE A 2 11.47 -1.90 24.82
C ILE A 2 11.13 -0.55 24.17
N GLY A 3 11.96 -0.03 23.25
CA GLY A 3 11.73 1.25 22.59
C GLY A 3 10.43 1.30 21.77
N PHE A 4 10.05 0.19 21.14
CA PHE A 4 8.82 0.11 20.35
C PHE A 4 7.57 0.02 21.24
N ILE A 5 7.55 -0.92 22.18
CA ILE A 5 6.38 -1.14 23.06
C ILE A 5 6.13 0.09 23.93
N TRP A 6 7.18 0.69 24.50
CA TRP A 6 7.08 1.89 25.31
C TRP A 6 6.46 3.06 24.54
N SER A 7 6.96 3.33 23.33
CA SER A 7 6.42 4.40 22.48
C SER A 7 4.97 4.15 22.06
N LEU A 8 4.59 2.89 21.82
CA LEU A 8 3.22 2.51 21.50
C LEU A 8 2.28 2.75 22.68
N ILE A 9 2.66 2.31 23.90
CA ILE A 9 1.84 2.50 25.10
C ILE A 9 1.66 3.99 25.39
N TRP A 10 2.73 4.79 25.33
CA TRP A 10 2.64 6.24 25.49
C TRP A 10 1.79 6.89 24.39
N GLY A 11 1.92 6.46 23.15
CA GLY A 11 1.10 6.94 22.05
C GLY A 11 -0.39 6.68 22.27
N VAL A 12 -0.73 5.48 22.74
CA VAL A 12 -2.10 5.13 23.12
C VAL A 12 -2.59 5.96 24.31
N ALA A 13 -1.79 6.14 25.36
CA ALA A 13 -2.16 6.96 26.51
C ALA A 13 -2.39 8.44 26.11
N LEU A 14 -1.52 9.02 25.28
CA LEU A 14 -1.65 10.39 24.79
C LEU A 14 -2.84 10.61 23.87
N SER A 15 -3.37 9.56 23.24
CA SER A 15 -4.58 9.66 22.40
C SER A 15 -5.84 10.04 23.20
N PHE A 16 -5.85 9.78 24.50
CA PHE A 16 -6.93 10.17 25.42
C PHE A 16 -6.75 11.57 26.04
N CYS A 17 -5.71 12.29 25.63
CA CYS A 17 -5.31 13.55 26.25
C CYS A 17 -5.23 14.67 25.20
N LYS A 18 -5.34 15.93 25.67
CA LYS A 18 -4.89 17.12 24.94
C LYS A 18 -3.52 17.48 25.46
N PHE A 19 -2.56 17.78 24.56
CA PHE A 19 -1.21 18.13 24.95
C PHE A 19 -0.55 19.05 23.91
N THR A 20 0.39 19.86 24.35
CA THR A 20 1.34 20.58 23.50
C THR A 20 2.73 19.97 23.59
N THR A 21 3.12 19.64 24.80
CA THR A 21 4.36 18.93 25.14
C THR A 21 4.02 17.81 26.09
N VAL A 22 4.94 16.86 26.30
CA VAL A 22 4.76 15.73 27.21
C VAL A 22 4.54 16.16 28.66
N GLN A 23 4.95 17.39 29.02
CA GLN A 23 4.80 17.98 30.37
C GLN A 23 3.43 18.66 30.57
N ASN A 24 2.76 19.07 29.49
CA ASN A 24 1.52 19.83 29.57
C ASN A 24 0.37 19.01 28.97
N VAL A 25 -0.10 18.04 29.75
CA VAL A 25 -1.08 17.02 29.34
C VAL A 25 -2.34 17.14 30.18
N THR A 26 -3.49 17.25 29.52
CA THR A 26 -4.82 17.23 30.16
C THR A 26 -5.65 16.09 29.58
N CYS A 27 -6.12 15.18 30.44
CA CYS A 27 -6.95 14.05 30.01
C CYS A 27 -8.35 14.51 29.62
N VAL A 28 -8.81 14.06 28.46
CA VAL A 28 -10.16 14.37 27.92
C VAL A 28 -10.98 13.10 27.62
N GLY A 29 -10.47 11.94 28.04
CA GLY A 29 -11.11 10.66 27.81
C GLY A 29 -11.34 10.39 26.31
N LEU A 30 -12.51 9.89 25.95
CA LEU A 30 -12.87 9.57 24.55
C LEU A 30 -13.20 10.79 23.68
N GLY A 31 -13.09 12.02 24.21
CA GLY A 31 -13.44 13.23 23.47
C GLY A 31 -12.63 13.44 22.16
N ASN A 32 -11.39 12.96 22.10
CA ASN A 32 -10.61 13.00 20.86
C ASN A 32 -11.16 12.05 19.79
N TYR A 33 -11.59 10.85 20.21
CA TYR A 33 -12.16 9.84 19.31
C TYR A 33 -13.50 10.26 18.73
N ALA A 34 -14.37 10.92 19.54
CA ALA A 34 -15.61 11.49 19.04
C ALA A 34 -15.38 12.54 17.96
N LYS A 35 -14.33 13.36 18.09
CA LYS A 35 -14.00 14.40 17.12
C LYS A 35 -13.41 13.87 15.81
N ILE A 36 -12.84 12.67 15.78
CA ILE A 36 -12.32 12.06 14.56
C ILE A 36 -13.45 11.88 13.53
N TRP A 37 -14.59 11.36 13.96
CA TRP A 37 -15.72 11.06 13.09
C TRP A 37 -16.51 12.30 12.66
N LEU A 38 -16.30 13.44 13.32
CA LEU A 38 -16.83 14.74 12.93
C LEU A 38 -15.91 15.51 11.97
N ASP A 39 -14.72 14.98 11.70
CA ASP A 39 -13.76 15.57 10.75
C ASP A 39 -13.99 14.99 9.35
N ASP A 40 -14.72 15.73 8.51
CA ASP A 40 -15.01 15.31 7.12
C ASP A 40 -13.72 14.98 6.33
N THR A 41 -12.63 15.68 6.63
CA THR A 41 -11.34 15.41 5.95
C THR A 41 -10.78 14.04 6.32
N PHE A 42 -11.02 13.56 7.55
CA PHE A 42 -10.60 12.22 7.97
C PHE A 42 -11.45 11.14 7.30
N THR A 43 -12.76 11.31 7.29
CA THR A 43 -13.68 10.36 6.66
C THR A 43 -13.41 10.24 5.16
N HIS A 44 -13.19 11.37 4.48
CA HIS A 44 -12.80 11.38 3.08
C HIS A 44 -11.45 10.67 2.86
N ALA A 45 -10.41 10.99 3.66
CA ALA A 45 -9.09 10.37 3.57
C ALA A 45 -9.16 8.86 3.83
N PHE A 46 -10.03 8.40 4.72
CA PHE A 46 -10.25 6.97 4.97
C PHE A 46 -10.75 6.24 3.72
N TRP A 47 -11.84 6.73 3.12
CA TRP A 47 -12.41 6.12 1.92
C TRP A 47 -11.48 6.21 0.72
N PHE A 48 -10.82 7.35 0.53
CA PHE A 48 -9.83 7.52 -0.53
C PHE A 48 -8.69 6.50 -0.40
N THR A 49 -8.16 6.33 0.83
CA THR A 49 -7.12 5.33 1.11
C THR A 49 -7.62 3.90 0.91
N ALA A 50 -8.85 3.60 1.33
CA ALA A 50 -9.43 2.27 1.16
C ALA A 50 -9.57 1.90 -0.33
N VAL A 51 -10.14 2.80 -1.15
CA VAL A 51 -10.28 2.59 -2.59
C VAL A 51 -8.91 2.48 -3.26
N PHE A 52 -7.99 3.37 -2.93
CA PHE A 52 -6.62 3.32 -3.43
C PHE A 52 -5.93 1.99 -3.12
N THR A 53 -6.06 1.52 -1.88
CA THR A 53 -5.46 0.25 -1.44
C THR A 53 -6.01 -0.94 -2.20
N VAL A 54 -7.33 -1.01 -2.38
CA VAL A 54 -7.96 -2.11 -3.15
C VAL A 54 -7.47 -2.10 -4.59
N VAL A 55 -7.54 -0.94 -5.26
CA VAL A 55 -7.13 -0.80 -6.67
C VAL A 55 -5.63 -1.13 -6.83
N SER A 56 -4.77 -0.53 -6.01
CA SER A 56 -3.33 -0.76 -6.09
C SER A 56 -2.94 -2.20 -5.79
N THR A 57 -3.55 -2.82 -4.74
CA THR A 57 -3.27 -4.21 -4.38
C THR A 57 -3.62 -5.16 -5.53
N VAL A 58 -4.80 -5.00 -6.15
CA VAL A 58 -5.21 -5.84 -7.28
C VAL A 58 -4.28 -5.64 -8.47
N LEU A 59 -4.03 -4.39 -8.87
CA LEU A 59 -3.19 -4.10 -10.04
C LEU A 59 -1.75 -4.58 -9.86
N ILE A 60 -1.13 -4.30 -8.73
CA ILE A 60 0.26 -4.70 -8.46
C ILE A 60 0.38 -6.22 -8.49
N ASN A 61 -0.51 -6.95 -7.80
CA ASN A 61 -0.41 -8.41 -7.76
C ASN A 61 -0.68 -9.06 -9.11
N VAL A 62 -1.69 -8.59 -9.86
CA VAL A 62 -1.98 -9.11 -11.21
C VAL A 62 -0.83 -8.86 -12.17
N LEU A 63 -0.28 -7.64 -12.19
CA LEU A 63 0.83 -7.29 -13.07
C LEU A 63 2.11 -8.00 -12.68
N ALA A 64 2.46 -8.03 -11.39
CA ALA A 64 3.65 -8.71 -10.88
C ALA A 64 3.62 -10.21 -11.14
N PHE A 65 2.47 -10.87 -10.91
CA PHE A 65 2.28 -12.28 -11.20
C PHE A 65 2.35 -12.57 -12.71
N GLY A 66 1.72 -11.72 -13.53
CA GLY A 66 1.78 -11.83 -14.98
C GLY A 66 3.22 -11.74 -15.52
N ILE A 67 4.00 -10.76 -15.03
CA ILE A 67 5.42 -10.60 -15.40
C ILE A 67 6.25 -11.79 -14.89
N ALA A 68 6.00 -12.27 -13.66
CA ALA A 68 6.67 -13.44 -13.11
C ALA A 68 6.42 -14.70 -13.96
N LEU A 69 5.19 -14.93 -14.41
CA LEU A 69 4.85 -16.03 -15.33
C LEU A 69 5.59 -15.94 -16.65
N LEU A 70 5.77 -14.74 -17.20
CA LEU A 70 6.54 -14.54 -18.44
C LEU A 70 8.03 -14.84 -18.20
N LEU A 71 8.62 -14.28 -17.17
CA LEU A 71 10.03 -14.42 -16.87
C LEU A 71 10.45 -15.83 -16.42
N THR A 72 9.52 -16.66 -15.98
CA THR A 72 9.78 -18.08 -15.64
C THR A 72 9.73 -19.03 -16.85
N ARG A 73 9.43 -18.51 -18.07
CA ARG A 73 9.42 -19.32 -19.31
C ARG A 73 10.80 -19.51 -19.97
N GLY A 74 11.88 -19.07 -19.32
CA GLY A 74 13.24 -19.25 -19.86
C GLY A 74 13.63 -18.20 -20.91
N ILE A 75 13.10 -16.98 -20.83
CA ILE A 75 13.45 -15.88 -21.74
C ILE A 75 14.92 -15.51 -21.55
N ARG A 76 15.65 -15.30 -22.65
CA ARG A 76 17.04 -14.79 -22.61
C ARG A 76 17.09 -13.40 -21.97
N GLY A 77 18.02 -13.17 -21.04
CA GLY A 77 18.15 -11.87 -20.34
C GLY A 77 17.22 -11.67 -19.15
N THR A 78 16.59 -12.72 -18.62
CA THR A 78 15.69 -12.65 -17.46
C THR A 78 16.26 -11.86 -16.29
N ASN A 79 17.57 -11.96 -16.02
CA ASN A 79 18.21 -11.24 -14.91
C ASN A 79 18.21 -9.72 -15.12
N ILE A 80 18.35 -9.25 -16.36
CA ILE A 80 18.28 -7.82 -16.69
C ILE A 80 16.87 -7.29 -16.37
N PHE A 81 15.84 -8.01 -16.82
CA PHE A 81 14.46 -7.63 -16.52
C PHE A 81 14.19 -7.63 -15.01
N ARG A 82 14.62 -8.65 -14.27
CA ARG A 82 14.48 -8.70 -12.80
C ARG A 82 15.10 -7.48 -12.14
N THR A 83 16.33 -7.13 -12.51
CA THR A 83 17.04 -5.97 -11.95
C THR A 83 16.34 -4.67 -12.31
N THR A 84 15.96 -4.47 -13.57
CA THR A 84 15.30 -3.25 -14.04
C THR A 84 13.95 -3.01 -13.36
N PHE A 85 13.12 -4.05 -13.23
CA PHE A 85 11.83 -3.93 -12.53
C PHE A 85 11.98 -3.75 -11.01
N PHE A 86 13.03 -4.29 -10.41
CA PHE A 86 13.27 -4.16 -8.98
C PHE A 86 13.84 -2.79 -8.57
N MET A 87 14.62 -2.15 -9.45
CA MET A 87 15.34 -0.91 -9.17
C MET A 87 14.45 0.23 -8.63
N PRO A 88 13.23 0.47 -9.13
CA PRO A 88 12.35 1.52 -8.61
C PRO A 88 12.03 1.39 -7.11
N ASN A 89 11.98 0.18 -6.59
CA ASN A 89 11.69 -0.07 -5.19
C ASN A 89 12.81 0.40 -4.23
N LEU A 90 14.02 0.61 -4.75
CA LEU A 90 15.17 1.08 -3.97
C LEU A 90 15.19 2.61 -3.81
N ILE A 91 14.36 3.33 -4.57
CA ILE A 91 14.33 4.79 -4.54
C ILE A 91 13.40 5.24 -3.40
N GLY A 92 13.87 6.18 -2.58
CA GLY A 92 13.09 6.74 -1.47
C GLY A 92 11.80 7.41 -1.97
N GLY A 93 10.70 7.19 -1.26
CA GLY A 93 9.36 7.60 -1.68
C GLY A 93 9.21 9.09 -1.94
N ILE A 94 9.81 9.95 -1.12
CA ILE A 94 9.75 11.41 -1.29
C ILE A 94 10.44 11.83 -2.58
N ILE A 95 11.66 11.36 -2.83
CA ILE A 95 12.43 11.69 -4.05
C ILE A 95 11.67 11.20 -5.29
N LEU A 96 11.18 9.97 -5.21
CA LEU A 96 10.40 9.36 -6.28
C LEU A 96 9.15 10.17 -6.60
N GLY A 97 8.40 10.59 -5.58
CA GLY A 97 7.19 11.36 -5.77
C GLY A 97 7.44 12.71 -6.44
N TYR A 98 8.49 13.45 -6.07
CA TYR A 98 8.85 14.71 -6.74
C TYR A 98 9.27 14.52 -8.19
N ILE A 99 10.08 13.49 -8.49
CA ILE A 99 10.46 13.17 -9.88
C ILE A 99 9.20 12.91 -10.71
N TRP A 100 8.31 12.05 -10.21
CA TRP A 100 7.07 11.72 -10.89
C TRP A 100 6.09 12.90 -10.99
N GLN A 101 6.06 13.79 -9.99
CA GLN A 101 5.28 15.02 -10.05
C GLN A 101 5.68 15.87 -11.24
N ILE A 102 6.97 16.11 -11.44
CA ILE A 102 7.50 16.89 -12.57
C ILE A 102 7.16 16.19 -13.90
N LEU A 103 7.43 14.89 -14.01
CA LEU A 103 7.19 14.12 -15.23
C LEU A 103 5.70 14.10 -15.61
N LEU A 104 4.83 13.75 -14.65
CA LEU A 104 3.38 13.64 -14.90
C LEU A 104 2.74 15.00 -15.16
N THR A 105 3.16 16.03 -14.46
CA THR A 105 2.70 17.41 -14.73
C THR A 105 3.10 17.84 -16.13
N GLY A 106 4.33 17.54 -16.56
CA GLY A 106 4.79 17.80 -17.94
C GLY A 106 3.96 17.03 -18.99
N VAL A 107 3.69 15.76 -18.77
CA VAL A 107 2.86 14.94 -19.67
C VAL A 107 1.43 15.46 -19.73
N LEU A 108 0.79 15.75 -18.59
CA LEU A 108 -0.57 16.27 -18.56
C LEU A 108 -0.68 17.63 -19.26
N SER A 109 0.31 18.52 -19.04
CA SER A 109 0.37 19.81 -19.73
C SER A 109 0.52 19.66 -21.24
N ALA A 110 1.37 18.73 -21.70
CA ALA A 110 1.54 18.45 -23.15
C ALA A 110 0.29 17.85 -23.79
N LEU A 111 -0.54 17.16 -23.02
CA LEU A 111 -1.82 16.58 -23.47
C LEU A 111 -3.01 17.52 -23.27
N GLU A 112 -2.78 18.77 -22.86
CA GLU A 112 -3.82 19.77 -22.54
C GLU A 112 -4.84 19.25 -21.51
N LYS A 113 -4.39 18.45 -20.54
CA LYS A 113 -5.20 17.91 -19.46
C LYS A 113 -5.03 18.71 -18.17
N PRO A 114 -6.04 18.72 -17.28
CA PRO A 114 -5.91 19.36 -15.97
C PRO A 114 -4.70 18.84 -15.19
N LEU A 115 -3.98 19.75 -14.56
CA LEU A 115 -2.82 19.41 -13.71
C LEU A 115 -3.24 18.60 -12.48
N LEU A 116 -2.28 17.91 -11.86
CA LEU A 116 -2.50 17.12 -10.64
C LEU A 116 -3.14 17.94 -9.51
N SER A 117 -2.75 19.20 -9.39
CA SER A 117 -3.26 20.15 -8.39
C SER A 117 -4.69 20.63 -8.65
N LEU A 118 -5.27 20.36 -9.84
CA LEU A 118 -6.59 20.84 -10.23
C LEU A 118 -7.63 19.72 -10.32
N ASN A 119 -7.20 18.46 -10.36
CA ASN A 119 -8.12 17.34 -10.56
C ASN A 119 -7.74 16.12 -9.72
N ALA A 120 -8.59 15.79 -8.76
CA ALA A 120 -8.39 14.66 -7.84
C ALA A 120 -8.34 13.30 -8.53
N THR A 121 -9.06 13.11 -9.64
CA THR A 121 -9.04 11.86 -10.40
C THR A 121 -7.68 11.62 -11.04
N TYR A 122 -7.07 12.66 -11.64
CA TYR A 122 -5.69 12.55 -12.15
C TYR A 122 -4.70 12.32 -11.02
N GLY A 123 -4.87 13.00 -9.87
CA GLY A 123 -4.06 12.76 -8.68
C GLY A 123 -4.13 11.30 -8.21
N PHE A 124 -5.33 10.72 -8.16
CA PHE A 124 -5.54 9.31 -7.82
C PHE A 124 -4.85 8.36 -8.81
N LEU A 125 -5.08 8.55 -10.11
CA LEU A 125 -4.49 7.70 -11.15
C LEU A 125 -2.96 7.77 -11.14
N CYS A 126 -2.41 8.96 -10.98
CA CYS A 126 -0.96 9.16 -10.92
C CYS A 126 -0.33 8.49 -9.69
N LEU A 127 -0.99 8.55 -8.52
CA LEU A 127 -0.57 7.82 -7.33
C LEU A 127 -0.59 6.30 -7.57
N VAL A 128 -1.64 5.78 -8.23
CA VAL A 128 -1.74 4.35 -8.57
C VAL A 128 -0.63 3.94 -9.54
N ILE A 129 -0.37 4.72 -10.59
CA ILE A 129 0.69 4.44 -11.57
C ILE A 129 2.06 4.41 -10.89
N LEU A 130 2.36 5.42 -10.07
CA LEU A 130 3.62 5.51 -9.32
C LEU A 130 3.79 4.31 -8.39
N MET A 131 2.76 3.98 -7.62
CA MET A 131 2.81 2.85 -6.67
C MET A 131 2.98 1.52 -7.40
N CYS A 132 2.28 1.31 -8.51
CA CYS A 132 2.45 0.13 -9.35
C CYS A 132 3.89 0.02 -9.87
N TRP A 133 4.41 1.09 -10.47
CA TRP A 133 5.77 1.10 -11.01
C TRP A 133 6.83 0.81 -9.93
N GLN A 134 6.64 1.33 -8.72
CA GLN A 134 7.57 1.12 -7.61
C GLN A 134 7.50 -0.31 -7.04
N GLN A 135 6.30 -0.90 -6.91
CA GLN A 135 6.10 -2.14 -6.14
C GLN A 135 6.07 -3.41 -6.99
N ILE A 136 5.73 -3.33 -8.28
CA ILE A 136 5.59 -4.50 -9.16
C ILE A 136 6.85 -5.36 -9.16
N GLY A 137 8.03 -4.75 -9.25
CA GLY A 137 9.28 -5.50 -9.33
C GLY A 137 9.59 -6.29 -8.07
N TYR A 138 9.31 -5.74 -6.90
CA TYR A 138 9.51 -6.45 -5.64
C TYR A 138 8.55 -7.64 -5.50
N MET A 139 7.27 -7.45 -5.80
CA MET A 139 6.28 -8.54 -5.76
C MET A 139 6.57 -9.60 -6.83
N MET A 140 7.01 -9.19 -8.02
CA MET A 140 7.42 -10.08 -9.09
C MET A 140 8.52 -11.06 -8.66
N ILE A 141 9.52 -10.61 -7.90
CA ILE A 141 10.60 -11.49 -7.41
C ILE A 141 10.05 -12.56 -6.47
N ILE A 142 9.13 -12.20 -5.56
CA ILE A 142 8.48 -13.15 -4.64
C ILE A 142 7.65 -14.17 -5.43
N TYR A 143 6.92 -13.72 -6.46
CA TYR A 143 6.16 -14.62 -7.33
C TYR A 143 7.06 -15.54 -8.17
N ILE A 144 8.20 -15.06 -8.65
CA ILE A 144 9.17 -15.90 -9.37
C ILE A 144 9.68 -17.01 -8.46
N ALA A 145 10.03 -16.69 -7.21
CA ALA A 145 10.48 -17.70 -6.25
C ALA A 145 9.39 -18.75 -5.99
N GLY A 146 8.12 -18.33 -5.81
CA GLY A 146 7.00 -19.27 -5.66
C GLY A 146 6.76 -20.14 -6.89
N LEU A 147 6.84 -19.56 -8.09
CA LEU A 147 6.64 -20.30 -9.35
C LEU A 147 7.78 -21.31 -9.63
N GLN A 148 8.99 -21.04 -9.19
CA GLN A 148 10.13 -21.95 -9.33
C GLN A 148 10.05 -23.15 -8.39
N ASN A 149 9.28 -23.06 -7.31
CA ASN A 149 9.04 -24.17 -6.38
C ASN A 149 7.97 -25.17 -6.86
N VAL A 150 7.26 -24.86 -7.96
CA VAL A 150 6.25 -25.77 -8.52
C VAL A 150 6.96 -26.94 -9.20
N PRO A 151 6.74 -28.22 -8.76
CA PRO A 151 7.40 -29.38 -9.34
C PRO A 151 7.07 -29.54 -10.83
N LEU A 152 8.12 -29.74 -11.63
CA LEU A 152 7.95 -29.93 -13.09
C LEU A 152 7.17 -31.19 -13.40
N ASP A 153 7.35 -32.26 -12.62
CA ASP A 153 6.69 -33.53 -12.79
C ASP A 153 5.15 -33.39 -12.77
N LEU A 154 4.62 -32.54 -11.91
CA LEU A 154 3.17 -32.25 -11.87
C LEU A 154 2.68 -31.57 -13.16
N ILE A 155 3.50 -30.70 -13.72
CA ILE A 155 3.16 -30.00 -14.96
C ILE A 155 3.24 -30.96 -16.15
N GLU A 156 4.21 -31.88 -16.16
CA GLU A 156 4.40 -32.88 -17.21
C GLU A 156 3.29 -33.94 -17.17
N ALA A 157 2.97 -34.45 -15.97
CA ALA A 157 1.84 -35.39 -15.79
C ALA A 157 0.52 -34.80 -16.28
N ALA A 158 0.23 -33.53 -15.89
CA ALA A 158 -0.98 -32.83 -16.35
C ALA A 158 -1.02 -32.64 -17.88
N LYS A 159 0.12 -32.45 -18.53
CA LYS A 159 0.19 -32.38 -20.01
C LYS A 159 -0.09 -33.73 -20.65
N ILE A 160 0.41 -34.82 -20.08
CA ILE A 160 0.14 -36.17 -20.53
C ILE A 160 -1.36 -36.49 -20.41
N ASP A 161 -1.99 -36.00 -19.32
CA ASP A 161 -3.44 -36.12 -19.09
C ASP A 161 -4.28 -35.19 -20.01
N GLY A 162 -3.65 -34.44 -20.91
CA GLY A 162 -4.32 -33.54 -21.88
C GLY A 162 -4.74 -32.20 -21.31
N ALA A 163 -4.20 -31.76 -20.16
CA ALA A 163 -4.52 -30.45 -19.60
C ALA A 163 -3.97 -29.31 -20.46
N ASN A 164 -4.82 -28.35 -20.77
CA ASN A 164 -4.41 -27.14 -21.49
C ASN A 164 -3.70 -26.12 -20.56
N ALA A 165 -3.07 -25.10 -21.16
CA ALA A 165 -2.28 -24.11 -20.41
C ALA A 165 -3.10 -23.36 -19.34
N LYS A 166 -4.40 -23.10 -19.57
CA LYS A 166 -5.27 -22.46 -18.58
C LYS A 166 -5.54 -23.40 -17.39
N GLN A 167 -5.78 -24.68 -17.66
CA GLN A 167 -6.00 -25.68 -16.61
C GLN A 167 -4.75 -25.84 -15.74
N ILE A 168 -3.56 -25.92 -16.35
CA ILE A 168 -2.28 -25.95 -15.61
C ILE A 168 -2.10 -24.70 -14.76
N LEU A 169 -2.41 -23.51 -15.30
CA LEU A 169 -2.29 -22.26 -14.54
C LEU A 169 -3.23 -22.23 -13.32
N PHE A 170 -4.53 -22.45 -13.53
CA PHE A 170 -5.53 -22.28 -12.48
C PHE A 170 -5.65 -23.47 -11.52
N LYS A 171 -5.38 -24.69 -11.98
CA LYS A 171 -5.53 -25.91 -11.16
C LYS A 171 -4.23 -26.38 -10.49
N ILE A 172 -3.06 -25.99 -11.02
CA ILE A 172 -1.76 -26.42 -10.51
C ILE A 172 -0.95 -25.24 -10.01
N LYS A 173 -0.58 -24.30 -10.91
CA LYS A 173 0.36 -23.22 -10.55
C LYS A 173 -0.20 -22.29 -9.49
N ILE A 174 -1.40 -21.75 -9.67
CA ILE A 174 -2.00 -20.80 -8.71
C ILE A 174 -2.17 -21.43 -7.32
N PRO A 175 -2.74 -22.62 -7.15
CA PRO A 175 -2.83 -23.27 -5.84
C PRO A 175 -1.47 -23.52 -5.17
N MET A 176 -0.47 -23.93 -5.94
CA MET A 176 0.89 -24.19 -5.43
C MET A 176 1.63 -22.89 -5.04
N VAL A 177 1.31 -21.76 -5.67
CA VAL A 177 1.90 -20.44 -5.42
C VAL A 177 1.08 -19.63 -4.40
N MET A 178 0.01 -20.20 -3.83
CA MET A 178 -0.83 -19.51 -2.83
C MET A 178 -0.04 -18.88 -1.68
N PRO A 179 1.01 -19.49 -1.08
CA PRO A 179 1.80 -18.85 -0.06
C PRO A 179 2.44 -17.53 -0.53
N SER A 180 2.97 -17.49 -1.76
CA SER A 180 3.50 -16.26 -2.35
C SER A 180 2.41 -15.21 -2.61
N ILE A 181 1.22 -15.63 -3.04
CA ILE A 181 0.06 -14.75 -3.23
C ILE A 181 -0.34 -14.12 -1.90
N THR A 182 -0.38 -14.92 -0.82
CA THR A 182 -0.68 -14.43 0.54
C THR A 182 0.32 -13.36 0.98
N ILE A 183 1.62 -13.63 0.84
CA ILE A 183 2.69 -12.71 1.21
C ILE A 183 2.62 -11.42 0.37
N CYS A 184 2.52 -11.53 -0.95
CA CYS A 184 2.46 -10.37 -1.84
C CYS A 184 1.22 -9.51 -1.58
N THR A 185 0.05 -10.13 -1.38
CA THR A 185 -1.18 -9.43 -1.05
C THR A 185 -1.07 -8.71 0.29
N PHE A 186 -0.50 -9.36 1.31
CA PHE A 186 -0.26 -8.76 2.62
C PHE A 186 0.67 -7.54 2.53
N LEU A 187 1.79 -7.68 1.83
CA LEU A 187 2.77 -6.60 1.69
C LEU A 187 2.21 -5.42 0.89
N THR A 188 1.53 -5.67 -0.23
CA THR A 188 0.94 -4.60 -1.05
C THR A 188 -0.18 -3.89 -0.33
N LEU A 189 -1.05 -4.61 0.39
CA LEU A 189 -2.13 -4.05 1.17
C LEU A 189 -1.58 -3.13 2.28
N THR A 190 -0.63 -3.62 3.07
CA THR A 190 -0.05 -2.84 4.17
C THR A 190 0.74 -1.63 3.68
N ASN A 191 1.50 -1.76 2.57
CA ASN A 191 2.26 -0.66 1.98
C ASN A 191 1.32 0.41 1.38
N SER A 192 0.23 0.01 0.74
CA SER A 192 -0.76 0.94 0.17
C SER A 192 -1.51 1.71 1.26
N PHE A 193 -1.92 1.04 2.35
CA PHE A 193 -2.60 1.72 3.46
C PHE A 193 -1.74 2.78 4.14
N LYS A 194 -0.46 2.50 4.35
CA LYS A 194 0.47 3.42 5.03
C LYS A 194 1.22 4.37 4.09
N LEU A 195 0.77 4.49 2.83
CA LEU A 195 1.40 5.36 1.84
C LEU A 195 1.36 6.82 2.31
N PHE A 196 2.54 7.39 2.58
CA PHE A 196 2.72 8.76 3.05
C PHE A 196 3.62 9.55 2.10
N ASP A 197 4.86 9.09 1.90
CA ASP A 197 5.92 9.81 1.20
C ASP A 197 5.52 10.26 -0.21
N GLN A 198 4.96 9.33 -0.99
CA GLN A 198 4.53 9.57 -2.36
C GLN A 198 3.29 10.47 -2.40
N ASN A 199 2.36 10.33 -1.45
CA ASN A 199 1.20 11.21 -1.38
C ASN A 199 1.60 12.64 -1.03
N LEU A 200 2.53 12.81 -0.09
CA LEU A 200 3.06 14.12 0.29
C LEU A 200 3.78 14.79 -0.89
N SER A 201 4.65 14.07 -1.59
CA SER A 201 5.53 14.64 -2.61
C SER A 201 4.90 14.72 -4.01
N LEU A 202 3.99 13.81 -4.39
CA LEU A 202 3.35 13.80 -5.71
C LEU A 202 2.17 14.75 -5.79
N THR A 203 1.23 14.65 -4.84
CA THR A 203 -0.02 15.40 -4.88
C THR A 203 -0.16 16.45 -3.79
N GLY A 204 0.55 16.30 -2.66
CA GLY A 204 0.40 17.18 -1.50
C GLY A 204 -1.03 17.24 -0.95
N GLY A 205 -1.88 16.27 -1.31
CA GLY A 205 -3.31 16.28 -0.97
C GLY A 205 -4.21 17.11 -1.88
N GLU A 206 -3.64 17.83 -2.87
CA GLU A 206 -4.39 18.71 -3.77
C GLU A 206 -5.27 17.92 -4.78
N PRO A 207 -6.37 18.51 -5.28
CA PRO A 207 -6.97 19.80 -4.88
C PRO A 207 -7.76 19.70 -3.57
N ALA A 208 -7.73 20.77 -2.76
CA ALA A 208 -8.58 20.92 -1.57
C ALA A 208 -8.59 19.71 -0.62
N LYS A 209 -7.45 19.06 -0.42
CA LYS A 209 -7.26 17.81 0.38
C LYS A 209 -7.98 16.57 -0.16
N GLN A 210 -8.48 16.61 -1.39
CA GLN A 210 -9.23 15.48 -1.98
C GLN A 210 -8.36 14.26 -2.30
N THR A 211 -7.06 14.44 -2.53
CA THR A 211 -6.12 13.34 -2.73
C THR A 211 -5.32 12.99 -1.47
N MET A 212 -5.72 13.56 -0.32
CA MET A 212 -5.04 13.31 0.94
C MET A 212 -5.35 11.92 1.45
N MET A 213 -4.33 11.08 1.60
CA MET A 213 -4.44 9.76 2.20
C MET A 213 -4.42 9.81 3.73
N LEU A 214 -4.85 8.73 4.35
CA LEU A 214 -5.07 8.65 5.79
C LEU A 214 -3.79 8.93 6.60
N ALA A 215 -2.65 8.37 6.21
CA ALA A 215 -1.36 8.62 6.86
C ALA A 215 -0.96 10.11 6.78
N TYR A 216 -1.20 10.75 5.63
CA TYR A 216 -0.95 12.18 5.47
C TYR A 216 -1.95 13.05 6.25
N ASN A 217 -3.22 12.66 6.35
CA ASN A 217 -4.20 13.37 7.18
C ASN A 217 -3.84 13.35 8.67
N ILE A 218 -3.28 12.23 9.15
CA ILE A 218 -2.78 12.12 10.52
C ILE A 218 -1.63 13.10 10.75
N TYR A 219 -0.67 13.13 9.85
CA TYR A 219 0.47 14.04 9.89
C TYR A 219 0.02 15.52 9.84
N ASP A 220 -0.86 15.88 8.90
CA ASP A 220 -1.44 17.24 8.78
C ASP A 220 -2.16 17.65 10.07
N THR A 221 -2.94 16.74 10.66
CA THR A 221 -3.64 17.02 11.93
C THR A 221 -2.67 17.26 13.09
N PHE A 222 -1.59 16.47 13.17
CA PHE A 222 -0.67 16.51 14.29
C PHE A 222 0.32 17.67 14.21
N TYR A 223 0.84 17.98 13.01
CA TYR A 223 1.93 18.94 12.80
C TYR A 223 1.50 20.26 12.18
N ALA A 224 0.53 20.28 11.26
CA ALA A 224 0.16 21.48 10.54
C ALA A 224 -0.95 22.28 11.23
N ARG A 225 -1.79 21.63 12.06
CA ARG A 225 -2.85 22.33 12.79
C ARG A 225 -2.33 22.88 14.13
N SER A 226 -2.59 24.17 14.40
CA SER A 226 -2.17 24.83 15.63
C SER A 226 -3.15 24.57 16.79
N GLY A 227 -2.62 24.32 18.00
CA GLY A 227 -3.39 24.18 19.24
C GLY A 227 -3.23 22.82 19.91
N PRO A 228 -3.37 22.77 21.27
CA PRO A 228 -3.13 21.57 22.06
C PRO A 228 -4.09 20.39 21.75
N GLN A 229 -5.31 20.71 21.30
CA GLN A 229 -6.31 19.70 20.97
C GLN A 229 -5.91 18.87 19.74
N TRP A 230 -5.21 19.46 18.76
CA TRP A 230 -4.93 18.79 17.50
C TRP A 230 -3.88 17.68 17.62
N LYS A 231 -2.92 17.82 18.53
CA LYS A 231 -1.95 16.77 18.80
C LYS A 231 -2.63 15.52 19.39
N GLY A 232 -3.55 15.71 20.36
CA GLY A 232 -4.33 14.61 20.90
C GLY A 232 -5.25 13.94 19.87
N ILE A 233 -5.92 14.75 19.02
CA ILE A 233 -6.75 14.22 17.93
C ILE A 233 -5.88 13.49 16.88
N GLY A 234 -4.73 14.05 16.47
CA GLY A 234 -3.80 13.39 15.56
C GLY A 234 -3.30 12.05 16.10
N GLN A 235 -2.98 12.00 17.41
CA GLN A 235 -2.58 10.77 18.08
C GLN A 235 -3.72 9.74 18.12
N ALA A 236 -4.96 10.17 18.40
CA ALA A 236 -6.12 9.29 18.38
C ALA A 236 -6.41 8.76 16.95
N LYS A 237 -6.26 9.59 15.91
CA LYS A 237 -6.32 9.15 14.51
C LYS A 237 -5.26 8.08 14.20
N ALA A 238 -4.02 8.26 14.69
CA ALA A 238 -2.94 7.28 14.51
C ALA A 238 -3.27 5.94 15.16
N VAL A 239 -3.85 5.94 16.37
CA VAL A 239 -4.31 4.72 17.05
C VAL A 239 -5.42 4.02 16.26
N VAL A 240 -6.42 4.77 15.81
CA VAL A 240 -7.51 4.23 14.98
C VAL A 240 -6.94 3.64 13.67
N PHE A 241 -6.05 4.36 13.00
CA PHE A 241 -5.38 3.88 11.80
C PHE A 241 -4.61 2.57 12.05
N PHE A 242 -3.82 2.49 13.13
CA PHE A 242 -3.09 1.29 13.50
C PHE A 242 -4.04 0.10 13.69
N LEU A 243 -5.14 0.29 14.42
CA LEU A 243 -6.13 -0.77 14.63
C LEU A 243 -6.77 -1.23 13.31
N PHE A 244 -7.11 -0.32 12.41
CA PHE A 244 -7.64 -0.67 11.09
C PHE A 244 -6.65 -1.50 10.28
N VAL A 245 -5.38 -1.08 10.22
CA VAL A 245 -4.35 -1.82 9.48
C VAL A 245 -4.16 -3.22 10.04
N VAL A 246 -4.11 -3.37 11.38
CA VAL A 246 -3.99 -4.68 12.04
C VAL A 246 -5.19 -5.56 11.71
N VAL A 247 -6.41 -5.06 11.88
CA VAL A 247 -7.63 -5.86 11.64
C VAL A 247 -7.72 -6.30 10.17
N ILE A 248 -7.54 -5.38 9.22
CA ILE A 248 -7.59 -5.70 7.79
C ILE A 248 -6.51 -6.70 7.41
N SER A 249 -5.29 -6.54 7.95
CA SER A 249 -4.18 -7.45 7.67
C SER A 249 -4.42 -8.85 8.23
N LEU A 250 -5.01 -8.96 9.43
CA LEU A 250 -5.38 -10.25 10.02
C LEU A 250 -6.49 -10.94 9.23
N ILE A 251 -7.52 -10.20 8.82
CA ILE A 251 -8.62 -10.74 7.99
C ILE A 251 -8.06 -11.24 6.66
N GLN A 252 -7.21 -10.45 5.99
CA GLN A 252 -6.59 -10.84 4.73
C GLN A 252 -5.74 -12.12 4.90
N LEU A 253 -4.91 -12.17 5.94
CA LEU A 253 -4.04 -13.31 6.23
C LEU A 253 -4.86 -14.59 6.47
N GLN A 254 -5.93 -14.50 7.25
CA GLN A 254 -6.82 -15.65 7.49
C GLN A 254 -7.53 -16.10 6.22
N ALA A 255 -8.05 -15.15 5.41
CA ALA A 255 -8.78 -15.45 4.19
C ALA A 255 -7.91 -16.11 3.11
N THR A 256 -6.62 -15.77 3.03
CA THR A 256 -5.70 -16.34 2.04
C THR A 256 -5.05 -17.61 2.54
N ARG A 257 -4.65 -17.67 3.81
CA ARG A 257 -4.01 -18.86 4.42
C ARG A 257 -4.91 -20.08 4.39
N SER A 258 -6.23 -19.93 4.53
CA SER A 258 -7.18 -21.02 4.42
C SER A 258 -7.23 -21.71 3.04
N LYS A 259 -6.64 -21.07 2.01
CA LYS A 259 -6.57 -21.59 0.63
C LYS A 259 -5.19 -22.13 0.27
N GLU A 260 -4.23 -22.11 1.21
CA GLU A 260 -2.90 -22.67 1.01
C GLU A 260 -2.98 -24.20 1.06
N VAL A 261 -2.41 -24.85 0.05
CA VAL A 261 -2.23 -26.30 0.06
C VAL A 261 -1.07 -26.60 1.00
N GLN A 262 -1.31 -27.39 2.05
CA GLN A 262 -0.24 -27.88 2.90
C GLN A 262 0.63 -28.84 2.06
N GLN A 263 1.87 -28.48 1.89
CA GLN A 263 2.92 -29.27 1.23
C GLN A 263 3.56 -30.22 2.22
#